data_3d40dab4667319935fe8d297df4d313c
#
_entry.id   3d40dab4667319935fe8d297df4d313c
#
_cell.length_a   1.000
_cell.length_b   1.000
_cell.length_c   1.000
_cell.angle_alpha   90.00
_cell.angle_beta   90.00
_cell.angle_gamma   90.00
#
_symmetry.space_group_name_H-M   'P 1'
#
loop_
_entity.id
_entity.type
_entity.pdbx_description
1 polymer ?
#
loop_
_entity_poly.entity_id
_entity_poly.type
_entity_poly.pdbx_seq_one_letter_code
_entity_poly.pdbx_strand_id
1 'polypeptide(L)'
;MKKISLKEEFINGRGIKEWGMLALGLTLQTAAIIYGFATGTPDSVVSIICAITGVISVVWCAEAKISFMIFAYIQMFTYTFGVALPNKLYGECWENLFYFITQTIAVFTWWKAYRVREDNDSAETEAKKLNGWGWLITLGTMVIGTAVVTYVLSKTQDPLPFLDAISTVPAFIAQVLLMLRYKEQWLFWCIIDVASVIMYIMIGNWVMVAMFLFWTINCIYGWFKWERAAKVK
;
A
#
# COMPACT_ATOMS: atom_id res chain seq x y z
N MET A 1 8.55 -12.07 28.72
CA MET A 1 7.86 -11.59 27.50
C MET A 1 7.58 -10.09 27.68
N LYS A 2 8.39 -9.24 27.06
CA LYS A 2 8.07 -7.80 26.98
C LYS A 2 6.76 -7.66 26.19
N LYS A 3 5.75 -7.02 26.74
CA LYS A 3 4.52 -6.71 26.01
C LYS A 3 4.83 -5.59 25.03
N ILE A 4 4.42 -5.72 23.78
CA ILE A 4 4.44 -4.60 22.82
C ILE A 4 3.75 -3.43 23.51
N SER A 5 4.50 -2.37 23.76
CA SER A 5 3.93 -1.16 24.34
C SER A 5 3.19 -0.42 23.22
N LEU A 6 1.88 -0.17 23.39
CA LEU A 6 1.11 0.66 22.47
C LEU A 6 1.80 2.02 22.23
N LYS A 7 2.47 2.54 23.25
CA LYS A 7 3.22 3.80 23.15
C LYS A 7 4.41 3.68 22.20
N GLU A 8 5.10 2.54 22.17
CA GLU A 8 6.22 2.27 21.23
C GLU A 8 5.73 2.11 19.80
N GLU A 9 4.58 1.48 19.61
CA GLU A 9 4.00 1.28 18.27
C GLU A 9 3.41 2.56 17.67
N PHE A 10 2.75 3.40 18.50
CA PHE A 10 1.99 4.55 17.99
C PHE A 10 2.70 5.90 18.17
N ILE A 11 3.62 6.04 19.12
CA ILE A 11 4.21 7.34 19.49
C ILE A 11 5.74 7.32 19.43
N ASN A 12 6.37 6.35 20.12
CA ASN A 12 7.81 6.34 20.29
C ASN A 12 8.58 6.04 18.98
N GLY A 13 9.79 6.60 18.87
CA GLY A 13 10.69 6.36 17.74
C GLY A 13 10.33 7.13 16.47
N ARG A 14 9.34 8.06 16.54
CA ARG A 14 9.02 8.95 15.43
C ARG A 14 9.71 10.28 15.57
N GLY A 15 10.47 10.64 14.53
CA GLY A 15 11.05 11.96 14.39
C GLY A 15 10.15 12.94 13.64
N ILE A 16 10.67 14.13 13.38
CA ILE A 16 9.98 15.17 12.61
C ILE A 16 9.58 14.68 11.22
N LYS A 17 10.37 13.81 10.59
CA LYS A 17 10.12 13.29 9.23
C LYS A 17 8.88 12.38 9.19
N GLU A 18 8.76 11.47 10.15
CA GLU A 18 7.66 10.53 10.25
C GLU A 18 6.34 11.28 10.54
N TRP A 19 6.34 12.20 11.49
CA TRP A 19 5.19 13.07 11.75
C TRP A 19 4.87 13.99 10.58
N GLY A 20 5.90 14.50 9.88
CA GLY A 20 5.74 15.32 8.67
C GLY A 20 5.08 14.55 7.52
N MET A 21 5.46 13.29 7.32
CA MET A 21 4.82 12.42 6.31
C MET A 21 3.34 12.17 6.65
N LEU A 22 3.02 11.87 7.91
CA LEU A 22 1.62 11.70 8.32
C LEU A 22 0.82 12.99 8.12
N ALA A 23 1.36 14.13 8.55
CA ALA A 23 0.72 15.44 8.39
C ALA A 23 0.48 15.79 6.92
N LEU A 24 1.47 15.53 6.04
CA LEU A 24 1.33 15.73 4.60
C LEU A 24 0.18 14.89 4.02
N GLY A 25 0.14 13.59 4.34
CA GLY A 25 -0.91 12.71 3.86
C GLY A 25 -2.29 13.15 4.33
N LEU A 26 -2.46 13.47 5.62
CA LEU A 26 -3.74 13.93 6.14
C LEU A 26 -4.15 15.31 5.59
N THR A 27 -3.19 16.20 5.30
CA THR A 27 -3.46 17.50 4.67
C THR A 27 -3.97 17.32 3.24
N LEU A 28 -3.35 16.43 2.46
CA LEU A 28 -3.81 16.12 1.10
C LEU A 28 -5.23 15.54 1.11
N GLN A 29 -5.55 14.65 2.05
CA GLN A 29 -6.90 14.11 2.20
C GLN A 29 -7.90 15.19 2.56
N THR A 30 -7.56 16.06 3.52
CA THR A 30 -8.43 17.17 3.91
C THR A 30 -8.69 18.11 2.73
N ALA A 31 -7.67 18.43 1.94
CA ALA A 31 -7.82 19.25 0.74
C ALA A 31 -8.76 18.60 -0.30
N ALA A 32 -8.62 17.29 -0.55
CA ALA A 32 -9.50 16.56 -1.46
C ALA A 32 -10.95 16.54 -1.00
N ILE A 33 -11.19 16.32 0.29
CA ILE A 33 -12.54 16.37 0.90
C ILE A 33 -13.17 17.76 0.70
N ILE A 34 -12.42 18.83 1.03
CA ILE A 34 -12.88 20.21 0.87
C ILE A 34 -13.19 20.49 -0.60
N TYR A 35 -12.33 20.04 -1.52
CA TYR A 35 -12.54 20.19 -2.96
C TYR A 35 -13.84 19.51 -3.42
N GLY A 36 -14.09 18.26 -3.00
CA GLY A 36 -15.32 17.53 -3.32
C GLY A 36 -16.58 18.27 -2.86
N PHE A 37 -16.57 18.81 -1.64
CA PHE A 37 -17.68 19.64 -1.15
C PHE A 37 -17.84 20.95 -1.93
N ALA A 38 -16.74 21.62 -2.27
CA ALA A 38 -16.76 22.89 -2.99
C ALA A 38 -17.25 22.74 -4.44
N THR A 39 -17.00 21.58 -5.06
CA THR A 39 -17.42 21.29 -6.44
C THR A 39 -18.80 20.61 -6.54
N GLY A 40 -19.44 20.34 -5.40
CA GLY A 40 -20.74 19.64 -5.37
C GLY A 40 -20.65 18.15 -5.67
N THR A 41 -19.46 17.56 -5.61
CA THR A 41 -19.18 16.13 -5.83
C THR A 41 -18.51 15.50 -4.61
N PRO A 42 -19.17 15.50 -3.42
CA PRO A 42 -18.56 14.98 -2.21
C PRO A 42 -18.36 13.47 -2.29
N ASP A 43 -17.18 13.02 -1.91
CA ASP A 43 -16.88 11.60 -1.79
C ASP A 43 -17.68 10.93 -0.66
N SER A 44 -17.91 9.63 -0.79
CA SER A 44 -18.64 8.88 0.23
C SER A 44 -17.85 8.84 1.55
N VAL A 45 -18.56 8.74 2.68
CA VAL A 45 -17.93 8.58 4.01
C VAL A 45 -17.02 7.36 4.03
N VAL A 46 -17.39 6.29 3.32
CA VAL A 46 -16.58 5.05 3.25
C VAL A 46 -15.27 5.31 2.50
N SER A 47 -15.29 6.07 1.39
CA SER A 47 -14.07 6.49 0.67
C SER A 47 -13.16 7.33 1.56
N ILE A 48 -13.72 8.23 2.37
CA ILE A 48 -12.95 9.07 3.30
C ILE A 48 -12.28 8.21 4.38
N ILE A 49 -13.01 7.27 4.99
CA ILE A 49 -12.46 6.33 5.98
C ILE A 49 -11.34 5.51 5.35
N CYS A 50 -11.56 4.98 4.14
CA CYS A 50 -10.58 4.25 3.36
C CYS A 50 -9.30 5.06 3.18
N ALA A 51 -9.40 6.30 2.71
CA ALA A 51 -8.26 7.15 2.42
C ALA A 51 -7.46 7.51 3.69
N ILE A 52 -8.12 7.87 4.79
CA ILE A 52 -7.45 8.19 6.05
C ILE A 52 -6.73 6.97 6.62
N THR A 53 -7.40 5.82 6.67
CA THR A 53 -6.78 4.58 7.17
C THR A 53 -5.66 4.10 6.28
N GLY A 54 -5.78 4.28 4.96
CA GLY A 54 -4.73 4.02 3.99
C GLY A 54 -3.49 4.88 4.21
N VAL A 55 -3.64 6.19 4.42
CA VAL A 55 -2.52 7.10 4.74
C VAL A 55 -1.79 6.64 6.01
N ILE A 56 -2.52 6.33 7.08
CA ILE A 56 -1.92 5.88 8.33
C ILE A 56 -1.18 4.55 8.11
N SER A 57 -1.80 3.60 7.41
CA SER A 57 -1.22 2.28 7.15
C SER A 57 0.13 2.37 6.44
N VAL A 58 0.23 3.11 5.33
CA VAL A 58 1.47 3.14 4.53
C VAL A 58 2.61 3.87 5.24
N VAL A 59 2.32 4.90 6.05
CA VAL A 59 3.35 5.56 6.88
C VAL A 59 3.88 4.60 7.93
N TRP A 60 3.02 3.87 8.65
CA TRP A 60 3.44 2.85 9.63
C TRP A 60 4.19 1.68 8.97
N CYS A 61 3.79 1.28 7.75
CA CYS A 61 4.49 0.26 6.96
C CYS A 61 5.91 0.72 6.59
N ALA A 62 6.09 1.97 6.17
CA ALA A 62 7.41 2.53 5.87
C ALA A 62 8.31 2.58 7.11
N GLU A 63 7.72 2.72 8.30
CA GLU A 63 8.42 2.66 9.58
C GLU A 63 8.67 1.22 10.07
N ALA A 64 8.26 0.20 9.30
CA ALA A 64 8.31 -1.22 9.67
C ALA A 64 7.61 -1.55 11.00
N LYS A 65 6.54 -0.85 11.34
CA LYS A 65 5.71 -1.08 12.53
C LYS A 65 4.60 -2.07 12.23
N ILE A 66 4.44 -3.10 13.07
CA ILE A 66 3.43 -4.14 12.87
C ILE A 66 1.99 -3.61 12.97
N SER A 67 1.79 -2.52 13.70
CA SER A 67 0.48 -1.85 13.85
C SER A 67 -0.10 -1.33 12.53
N PHE A 68 0.70 -1.19 11.47
CA PHE A 68 0.18 -0.82 10.14
C PHE A 68 -0.92 -1.78 9.67
N MET A 69 -0.83 -3.04 10.05
CA MET A 69 -1.76 -4.09 9.62
C MET A 69 -3.20 -3.83 10.07
N ILE A 70 -3.40 -3.19 11.23
CA ILE A 70 -4.74 -2.84 11.73
C ILE A 70 -5.41 -1.87 10.76
N PHE A 71 -4.70 -0.81 10.39
CA PHE A 71 -5.20 0.20 9.45
C PHE A 71 -5.34 -0.36 8.03
N ALA A 72 -4.43 -1.25 7.63
CA ALA A 72 -4.50 -1.94 6.35
C ALA A 72 -5.79 -2.79 6.23
N TYR A 73 -6.18 -3.53 7.27
CA TYR A 73 -7.43 -4.31 7.23
C TYR A 73 -8.67 -3.42 7.10
N ILE A 74 -8.71 -2.29 7.83
CA ILE A 74 -9.82 -1.34 7.71
C ILE A 74 -9.86 -0.75 6.29
N GLN A 75 -8.70 -0.36 5.78
CA GLN A 75 -8.55 0.18 4.43
C GLN A 75 -9.00 -0.84 3.37
N MET A 76 -8.50 -2.08 3.40
CA MET A 76 -8.88 -3.13 2.45
C MET A 76 -10.40 -3.38 2.43
N PHE A 77 -11.02 -3.45 3.60
CA PHE A 77 -12.46 -3.67 3.70
C PHE A 77 -13.25 -2.49 3.11
N THR A 78 -12.93 -1.28 3.54
CA THR A 78 -13.62 -0.07 3.07
C THR A 78 -13.37 0.21 1.59
N TYR A 79 -12.15 -0.09 1.09
CA TYR A 79 -11.81 0.02 -0.32
C TYR A 79 -12.62 -0.95 -1.17
N THR A 80 -12.63 -2.24 -0.82
CA THR A 80 -13.34 -3.26 -1.59
C THR A 80 -14.83 -2.96 -1.71
N PHE A 81 -15.50 -2.72 -0.59
CA PHE A 81 -16.97 -2.57 -0.57
C PHE A 81 -17.45 -1.14 -0.81
N GLY A 82 -16.65 -0.14 -0.52
CA GLY A 82 -17.03 1.27 -0.65
C GLY A 82 -16.49 1.97 -1.89
N VAL A 83 -15.46 1.40 -2.53
CA VAL A 83 -14.80 2.04 -3.67
C VAL A 83 -14.74 1.10 -4.88
N ALA A 84 -14.03 -0.03 -4.80
CA ALA A 84 -13.76 -0.88 -5.94
C ALA A 84 -15.04 -1.54 -6.50
N LEU A 85 -15.82 -2.20 -5.65
CA LEU A 85 -17.03 -2.91 -6.08
C LEU A 85 -18.12 -2.00 -6.66
N PRO A 86 -18.45 -0.82 -6.06
CA PRO A 86 -19.38 0.12 -6.66
C PRO A 86 -18.94 0.64 -8.04
N ASN A 87 -17.63 0.79 -8.27
CA ASN A 87 -17.05 1.22 -9.54
C ASN A 87 -16.76 0.05 -10.51
N LYS A 88 -17.14 -1.18 -10.15
CA LYS A 88 -16.94 -2.41 -10.95
C LYS A 88 -15.45 -2.70 -11.28
N LEU A 89 -14.54 -2.27 -10.43
CA LEU A 89 -13.11 -2.55 -10.54
C LEU A 89 -12.83 -3.94 -9.96
N TYR A 90 -13.09 -4.97 -10.75
CA TYR A 90 -13.04 -6.35 -10.28
C TYR A 90 -11.62 -6.85 -10.01
N GLY A 91 -10.61 -6.33 -10.75
CA GLY A 91 -9.20 -6.60 -10.47
C GLY A 91 -8.81 -6.13 -9.08
N GLU A 92 -9.17 -4.91 -8.72
CA GLU A 92 -8.96 -4.34 -7.39
C GLU A 92 -9.67 -5.14 -6.27
N CYS A 93 -10.86 -5.70 -6.56
CA CYS A 93 -11.55 -6.56 -5.59
C CYS A 93 -10.77 -7.87 -5.33
N TRP A 94 -10.25 -8.52 -6.38
CA TRP A 94 -9.42 -9.72 -6.26
C TRP A 94 -8.09 -9.44 -5.59
N GLU A 95 -7.50 -8.29 -5.88
CA GLU A 95 -6.29 -7.80 -5.24
C GLU A 95 -6.48 -7.69 -3.72
N ASN A 96 -7.54 -7.02 -3.27
CA ASN A 96 -7.83 -6.87 -1.84
C ASN A 96 -8.13 -8.21 -1.14
N LEU A 97 -8.77 -9.16 -1.82
CA LEU A 97 -8.93 -10.51 -1.29
C LEU A 97 -7.57 -11.21 -1.12
N PHE A 98 -6.69 -11.06 -2.10
CA PHE A 98 -5.33 -11.58 -2.01
C PHE A 98 -4.54 -10.92 -0.87
N TYR A 99 -4.66 -9.60 -0.70
CA TYR A 99 -4.05 -8.88 0.42
C TYR A 99 -4.55 -9.37 1.77
N PHE A 100 -5.86 -9.59 1.90
CA PHE A 100 -6.43 -10.09 3.16
C PHE A 100 -5.81 -11.43 3.58
N ILE A 101 -5.63 -12.36 2.63
CA ILE A 101 -5.03 -13.67 2.87
C ILE A 101 -3.54 -13.52 3.19
N THR A 102 -2.79 -12.83 2.34
CA THR A 102 -1.33 -12.70 2.47
C THR A 102 -0.93 -11.83 3.65
N GLN A 103 -1.71 -10.81 3.97
CA GLN A 103 -1.51 -9.97 5.16
C GLN A 103 -1.68 -10.78 6.44
N THR A 104 -2.66 -11.71 6.47
CA THR A 104 -2.84 -12.62 7.61
C THR A 104 -1.61 -13.51 7.80
N ILE A 105 -1.03 -14.03 6.71
CA ILE A 105 0.23 -14.77 6.75
C ILE A 105 1.38 -13.84 7.19
N ALA A 106 1.42 -12.62 6.67
CA ALA A 106 2.46 -11.63 7.01
C ALA A 106 2.46 -11.28 8.50
N VAL A 107 1.31 -11.25 9.19
CA VAL A 107 1.26 -11.05 10.65
C VAL A 107 2.22 -12.00 11.37
N PHE A 108 2.20 -13.28 11.02
CA PHE A 108 3.05 -14.28 11.67
C PHE A 108 4.53 -14.10 11.33
N THR A 109 4.86 -13.80 10.07
CA THR A 109 6.25 -13.61 9.62
C THR A 109 6.88 -12.35 10.22
N TRP A 110 6.10 -11.26 10.27
CA TRP A 110 6.54 -10.00 10.87
C TRP A 110 6.62 -10.09 12.39
N TRP A 111 5.66 -10.76 13.04
CA TRP A 111 5.70 -11.01 14.48
C TRP A 111 6.95 -11.79 14.91
N LYS A 112 7.31 -12.83 14.14
CA LYS A 112 8.53 -13.59 14.39
C LYS A 112 9.78 -12.73 14.25
N ALA A 113 9.86 -11.90 13.20
CA ALA A 113 10.96 -10.98 12.98
C ALA A 113 11.06 -9.91 14.10
N TYR A 114 9.91 -9.41 14.56
CA TYR A 114 9.83 -8.46 15.66
C TYR A 114 10.39 -9.04 16.96
N ARG A 115 10.08 -10.29 17.30
CA ARG A 115 10.64 -10.97 18.48
C ARG A 115 12.16 -11.14 18.42
N VAL A 116 12.71 -11.55 17.26
CA VAL A 116 14.15 -11.70 17.07
C VAL A 116 14.86 -10.35 17.21
N ARG A 117 14.24 -9.26 16.80
CA ARG A 117 14.74 -7.89 16.97
C ARG A 117 14.83 -7.50 18.46
N GLU A 118 13.81 -7.80 19.26
CA GLU A 118 13.80 -7.53 20.70
C GLU A 118 14.95 -8.27 21.42
N ASP A 119 15.23 -9.51 21.02
CA ASP A 119 16.28 -10.33 21.65
C ASP A 119 17.70 -9.84 21.29
N ASN A 120 17.90 -9.24 20.13
CA ASN A 120 19.22 -8.84 19.62
C ASN A 120 19.53 -7.34 19.73
N ASP A 121 18.65 -6.53 20.33
CA ASP A 121 18.80 -5.06 20.48
C ASP A 121 19.08 -4.32 19.14
N SER A 122 18.81 -4.98 17.99
CA SER A 122 19.03 -4.43 16.66
C SER A 122 17.82 -3.65 16.18
N ALA A 123 18.01 -2.35 15.95
CA ALA A 123 16.91 -1.39 15.72
C ALA A 123 16.24 -1.47 14.35
N GLU A 124 16.71 -2.27 13.39
CA GLU A 124 16.23 -2.21 12.01
C GLU A 124 15.78 -3.56 11.45
N THR A 125 14.64 -3.52 10.73
CA THR A 125 14.12 -4.68 10.01
C THR A 125 15.06 -5.01 8.85
N GLU A 126 15.58 -6.25 8.81
CA GLU A 126 16.44 -6.69 7.70
C GLU A 126 15.69 -6.64 6.36
N ALA A 127 16.00 -5.65 5.54
CA ALA A 127 15.55 -5.61 4.17
C ALA A 127 16.43 -6.50 3.28
N LYS A 128 15.79 -7.17 2.30
CA LYS A 128 16.47 -7.99 1.29
C LYS A 128 16.49 -7.25 -0.06
N LYS A 129 17.35 -7.73 -0.97
CA LYS A 129 17.41 -7.26 -2.37
C LYS A 129 17.19 -8.41 -3.34
N LEU A 130 16.48 -8.16 -4.44
CA LEU A 130 16.33 -9.12 -5.52
C LEU A 130 17.65 -9.33 -6.24
N ASN A 131 17.93 -10.59 -6.59
CA ASN A 131 18.99 -10.95 -7.53
C ASN A 131 18.49 -10.89 -8.99
N GLY A 132 19.35 -11.15 -9.98
CA GLY A 132 19.00 -11.10 -11.40
C GLY A 132 17.84 -12.01 -11.79
N TRP A 133 17.76 -13.21 -11.24
CA TRP A 133 16.65 -14.13 -11.46
C TRP A 133 15.34 -13.62 -10.84
N GLY A 134 15.40 -13.05 -9.64
CA GLY A 134 14.25 -12.41 -9.01
C GLY A 134 13.70 -11.29 -9.90
N TRP A 135 14.54 -10.44 -10.46
CA TRP A 135 14.13 -9.39 -11.39
C TRP A 135 13.50 -9.97 -12.66
N LEU A 136 14.10 -11.00 -13.28
CA LEU A 136 13.55 -11.64 -14.47
C LEU A 136 12.15 -12.22 -14.20
N ILE A 137 11.98 -12.90 -13.09
CA ILE A 137 10.69 -13.51 -12.71
C ILE A 137 9.66 -12.41 -12.47
N THR A 138 9.97 -11.38 -11.66
CA THR A 138 9.01 -10.33 -11.31
C THR A 138 8.59 -9.49 -12.51
N LEU A 139 9.53 -9.10 -13.38
CA LEU A 139 9.23 -8.34 -14.61
C LEU A 139 8.48 -9.20 -15.64
N GLY A 140 8.88 -10.45 -15.81
CA GLY A 140 8.17 -11.39 -16.70
C GLY A 140 6.72 -11.62 -16.24
N THR A 141 6.52 -11.83 -14.94
CA THR A 141 5.18 -11.96 -14.35
C THR A 141 4.36 -10.68 -14.53
N MET A 142 4.98 -9.52 -14.35
CA MET A 142 4.31 -8.22 -14.56
C MET A 142 3.79 -8.09 -16.00
N VAL A 143 4.64 -8.30 -17.01
CA VAL A 143 4.25 -8.12 -18.42
C VAL A 143 3.20 -9.13 -18.86
N ILE A 144 3.48 -10.42 -18.65
CA ILE A 144 2.57 -11.51 -19.06
C ILE A 144 1.27 -11.46 -18.27
N GLY A 145 1.38 -11.28 -16.94
CA GLY A 145 0.21 -11.22 -16.07
C GLY A 145 -0.71 -10.04 -16.42
N THR A 146 -0.16 -8.84 -16.63
CA THR A 146 -0.95 -7.67 -17.04
C THR A 146 -1.69 -7.92 -18.36
N ALA A 147 -1.03 -8.51 -19.36
CA ALA A 147 -1.68 -8.84 -20.63
C ALA A 147 -2.85 -9.84 -20.45
N VAL A 148 -2.63 -10.90 -19.66
CA VAL A 148 -3.66 -11.92 -19.38
C VAL A 148 -4.82 -11.32 -18.61
N VAL A 149 -4.54 -10.57 -17.51
CA VAL A 149 -5.60 -9.98 -16.67
C VAL A 149 -6.38 -8.92 -17.44
N THR A 150 -5.73 -8.08 -18.25
CA THR A 150 -6.41 -7.13 -19.15
C THR A 150 -7.38 -7.87 -20.08
N TYR A 151 -6.95 -8.98 -20.70
CA TYR A 151 -7.82 -9.77 -21.56
C TYR A 151 -9.02 -10.32 -20.79
N VAL A 152 -8.83 -10.86 -19.60
CA VAL A 152 -9.92 -11.40 -18.77
C VAL A 152 -10.89 -10.28 -18.37
N LEU A 153 -10.37 -9.16 -17.85
CA LEU A 153 -11.21 -8.02 -17.41
C LEU A 153 -11.97 -7.38 -18.58
N SER A 154 -11.41 -7.38 -19.79
CA SER A 154 -12.12 -6.89 -20.99
C SER A 154 -13.39 -7.70 -21.36
N LYS A 155 -13.58 -8.87 -20.75
CA LYS A 155 -14.80 -9.69 -20.91
C LYS A 155 -15.82 -9.44 -19.78
N THR A 156 -15.51 -8.58 -18.84
CA THR A 156 -16.38 -8.20 -17.72
C THR A 156 -17.05 -6.83 -17.99
N GLN A 157 -17.68 -6.26 -16.98
CA GLN A 157 -18.22 -4.89 -17.02
C GLN A 157 -17.22 -3.84 -16.50
N ASP A 158 -15.93 -4.20 -16.41
CA ASP A 158 -14.88 -3.28 -15.99
C ASP A 158 -14.75 -2.13 -17.01
N PRO A 159 -14.84 -0.87 -16.58
CA PRO A 159 -14.75 0.28 -17.48
C PRO A 159 -13.33 0.58 -17.95
N LEU A 160 -12.30 0.11 -17.22
CA LEU A 160 -10.90 0.46 -17.43
C LEU A 160 -9.96 -0.77 -17.32
N PRO A 161 -10.20 -1.86 -18.11
CA PRO A 161 -9.56 -3.17 -17.92
C PRO A 161 -8.02 -3.14 -17.90
N PHE A 162 -7.40 -2.26 -18.70
CA PHE A 162 -5.94 -2.15 -18.75
C PHE A 162 -5.38 -1.44 -17.50
N LEU A 163 -6.03 -0.37 -17.05
CA LEU A 163 -5.60 0.35 -15.85
C LEU A 163 -5.83 -0.48 -14.58
N ASP A 164 -6.94 -1.22 -14.50
CA ASP A 164 -7.19 -2.16 -13.41
C ASP A 164 -6.18 -3.33 -13.43
N ALA A 165 -5.82 -3.87 -14.61
CA ALA A 165 -4.81 -4.92 -14.70
C ALA A 165 -3.40 -4.45 -14.36
N ILE A 166 -3.00 -3.23 -14.75
CA ILE A 166 -1.66 -2.69 -14.47
C ILE A 166 -1.52 -2.17 -13.04
N SER A 167 -2.61 -1.97 -12.31
CA SER A 167 -2.57 -1.81 -10.85
C SER A 167 -2.53 -3.18 -10.16
N THR A 168 -3.41 -4.09 -10.52
CA THR A 168 -3.60 -5.39 -9.86
C THR A 168 -2.39 -6.32 -9.95
N VAL A 169 -1.79 -6.51 -11.13
CA VAL A 169 -0.71 -7.51 -11.29
C VAL A 169 0.59 -7.13 -10.57
N PRO A 170 1.10 -5.90 -10.70
CA PRO A 170 2.24 -5.47 -9.89
C PRO A 170 1.95 -5.52 -8.39
N ALA A 171 0.69 -5.37 -7.98
CA ALA A 171 0.28 -5.41 -6.59
C ALA A 171 0.46 -6.81 -5.97
N PHE A 172 0.13 -7.87 -6.69
CA PHE A 172 0.42 -9.24 -6.26
C PHE A 172 1.93 -9.44 -6.06
N ILE A 173 2.76 -8.92 -6.97
CA ILE A 173 4.22 -8.96 -6.86
C ILE A 173 4.68 -8.17 -5.64
N ALA A 174 4.24 -6.91 -5.52
CA ALA A 174 4.60 -6.02 -4.42
C ALA A 174 4.26 -6.62 -3.05
N GLN A 175 3.06 -7.21 -2.93
CA GLN A 175 2.60 -7.82 -1.68
C GLN A 175 3.44 -9.05 -1.29
N VAL A 176 3.83 -9.89 -2.25
CA VAL A 176 4.74 -11.02 -1.99
C VAL A 176 6.13 -10.50 -1.57
N LEU A 177 6.65 -9.48 -2.25
CA LEU A 177 7.92 -8.86 -1.89
C LEU A 177 7.86 -8.19 -0.51
N LEU A 178 6.74 -7.55 -0.14
CA LEU A 178 6.50 -7.00 1.20
C LEU A 178 6.52 -8.11 2.26
N MET A 179 5.79 -9.19 2.04
CA MET A 179 5.73 -10.33 2.95
C MET A 179 7.12 -10.94 3.19
N LEU A 180 7.95 -11.00 2.14
CA LEU A 180 9.31 -11.51 2.17
C LEU A 180 10.36 -10.47 2.56
N ARG A 181 9.96 -9.21 2.76
CA ARG A 181 10.80 -8.05 3.14
C ARG A 181 11.83 -7.65 2.09
N TYR A 182 11.48 -7.73 0.80
CA TYR A 182 12.30 -7.19 -0.27
C TYR A 182 12.02 -5.69 -0.47
N LYS A 183 13.10 -4.87 -0.58
CA LYS A 183 12.97 -3.42 -0.78
C LYS A 183 12.32 -3.05 -2.11
N GLU A 184 12.46 -3.91 -3.12
CA GLU A 184 11.93 -3.70 -4.46
C GLU A 184 10.39 -3.63 -4.50
N GLN A 185 9.71 -4.05 -3.45
CA GLN A 185 8.27 -3.83 -3.29
C GLN A 185 7.88 -2.37 -3.54
N TRP A 186 8.68 -1.41 -3.06
CA TRP A 186 8.39 0.01 -3.18
C TRP A 186 8.33 0.51 -4.62
N LEU A 187 9.12 -0.10 -5.53
CA LEU A 187 9.05 0.20 -6.95
C LEU A 187 7.72 -0.27 -7.55
N PHE A 188 7.29 -1.47 -7.23
CA PHE A 188 6.03 -2.02 -7.73
C PHE A 188 4.84 -1.24 -7.16
N TRP A 189 4.85 -0.88 -5.86
CA TRP A 189 3.85 0.00 -5.28
C TRP A 189 3.78 1.35 -5.99
N CYS A 190 4.93 1.95 -6.32
CA CYS A 190 4.97 3.22 -7.06
C CYS A 190 4.29 3.12 -8.45
N ILE A 191 4.48 2.01 -9.17
CA ILE A 191 3.81 1.76 -10.47
C ILE A 191 2.30 1.70 -10.28
N ILE A 192 1.85 0.95 -9.29
CA ILE A 192 0.43 0.80 -8.94
C ILE A 192 -0.19 2.16 -8.62
N ASP A 193 0.45 2.90 -7.72
CA ASP A 193 -0.06 4.18 -7.25
C ASP A 193 -0.23 5.18 -8.39
N VAL A 194 0.73 5.24 -9.33
CA VAL A 194 0.64 6.10 -10.51
C VAL A 194 -0.52 5.68 -11.43
N ALA A 195 -0.68 4.38 -11.69
CA ALA A 195 -1.80 3.86 -12.48
C ALA A 195 -3.15 4.17 -11.81
N SER A 196 -3.23 3.98 -10.50
CA SER A 196 -4.43 4.25 -9.69
C SER A 196 -4.78 5.74 -9.66
N VAL A 197 -3.80 6.65 -9.60
CA VAL A 197 -4.04 8.10 -9.75
C VAL A 197 -4.76 8.40 -11.06
N ILE A 198 -4.26 7.85 -12.18
CA ILE A 198 -4.88 8.05 -13.50
C ILE A 198 -6.30 7.48 -13.52
N MET A 199 -6.48 6.26 -13.02
CA MET A 199 -7.76 5.59 -12.97
C MET A 199 -8.79 6.38 -12.16
N TYR A 200 -8.43 6.86 -10.96
CA TYR A 200 -9.35 7.59 -10.10
C TYR A 200 -9.61 9.03 -10.55
N ILE A 201 -8.72 9.66 -11.33
CA ILE A 201 -9.02 10.90 -12.05
C ILE A 201 -10.13 10.63 -13.08
N MET A 202 -10.07 9.52 -13.84
CA MET A 202 -11.07 9.17 -14.84
C MET A 202 -12.43 8.82 -14.21
N ILE A 203 -12.43 8.23 -13.01
CA ILE A 203 -13.63 7.90 -12.22
C ILE A 203 -14.21 9.15 -11.53
N GLY A 204 -13.39 10.16 -11.26
CA GLY A 204 -13.79 11.39 -10.55
C GLY A 204 -13.80 11.25 -9.02
N ASN A 205 -13.07 10.28 -8.45
CA ASN A 205 -12.95 10.10 -6.99
C ASN A 205 -11.69 10.78 -6.47
N TRP A 206 -11.82 12.04 -6.04
CA TRP A 206 -10.70 12.91 -5.69
C TRP A 206 -9.99 12.53 -4.38
N VAL A 207 -10.73 11.94 -3.42
CA VAL A 207 -10.12 11.41 -2.18
C VAL A 207 -9.20 10.24 -2.48
N MET A 208 -9.56 9.35 -3.42
CA MET A 208 -8.68 8.29 -3.87
C MET A 208 -7.48 8.84 -4.66
N VAL A 209 -7.67 9.82 -5.52
CA VAL A 209 -6.56 10.51 -6.21
C VAL A 209 -5.54 11.04 -5.20
N ALA A 210 -6.00 11.77 -4.17
CA ALA A 210 -5.12 12.30 -3.13
C ALA A 210 -4.41 11.19 -2.32
N MET A 211 -5.10 10.07 -2.05
CA MET A 211 -4.53 8.91 -1.36
C MET A 211 -3.38 8.29 -2.18
N PHE A 212 -3.59 7.97 -3.45
CA PHE A 212 -2.57 7.35 -4.29
C PHE A 212 -1.42 8.30 -4.64
N LEU A 213 -1.67 9.60 -4.79
CA LEU A 213 -0.60 10.62 -4.89
C LEU A 213 0.29 10.60 -3.64
N PHE A 214 -0.31 10.58 -2.46
CA PHE A 214 0.44 10.48 -1.22
C PHE A 214 1.21 9.16 -1.13
N TRP A 215 0.59 8.04 -1.51
CA TRP A 215 1.25 6.73 -1.51
C TRP A 215 2.46 6.71 -2.44
N THR A 216 2.39 7.32 -3.63
CA THR A 216 3.54 7.50 -4.53
C THR A 216 4.71 8.21 -3.82
N ILE A 217 4.42 9.30 -3.09
CA ILE A 217 5.45 10.02 -2.29
C ILE A 217 6.00 9.11 -1.19
N ASN A 218 5.14 8.37 -0.51
CA ASN A 218 5.54 7.43 0.54
C ASN A 218 6.37 6.25 0.01
N CYS A 219 6.13 5.79 -1.23
CA CYS A 219 6.96 4.77 -1.88
C CYS A 219 8.42 5.25 -2.05
N ILE A 220 8.62 6.49 -2.46
CA ILE A 220 9.96 7.09 -2.57
C ILE A 220 10.62 7.15 -1.19
N TYR A 221 9.89 7.60 -0.17
CA TYR A 221 10.39 7.64 1.22
C TYR A 221 10.74 6.25 1.73
N GLY A 222 9.84 5.27 1.56
CA GLY A 222 10.03 3.88 1.97
C GLY A 222 11.21 3.19 1.27
N TRP A 223 11.37 3.43 -0.04
CA TRP A 223 12.52 2.93 -0.80
C TRP A 223 13.85 3.36 -0.18
N PHE A 224 14.04 4.65 0.06
CA PHE A 224 15.28 5.15 0.65
C PHE A 224 15.50 4.69 2.08
N LYS A 225 14.44 4.56 2.87
CA LYS A 225 14.52 4.07 4.24
C LYS A 225 14.94 2.59 4.28
N TRP A 226 14.34 1.75 3.45
CA TRP A 226 14.68 0.32 3.35
C TRP A 226 16.03 0.07 2.67
N GLU A 227 16.44 0.93 1.72
CA GLU A 227 17.79 0.87 1.12
C GLU A 227 18.89 1.07 2.16
N ARG A 228 18.69 1.98 3.10
CA ARG A 228 19.65 2.21 4.20
C ARG A 228 19.69 1.03 5.14
N ALA A 229 18.54 0.47 5.52
CA ALA A 229 18.44 -0.72 6.36
C ALA A 229 19.12 -1.95 5.72
N ALA A 230 19.10 -2.08 4.39
CA ALA A 230 19.73 -3.18 3.66
C ALA A 230 21.26 -3.04 3.50
N LYS A 231 21.84 -1.86 3.71
CA LYS A 231 23.31 -1.61 3.58
C LYS A 231 24.09 -1.89 4.86
N VAL A 232 23.43 -2.04 5.97
CA VAL A 232 24.06 -2.25 7.31
C VAL A 232 24.50 -3.72 7.51
N LYS A 233 24.38 -4.59 6.50
CA LYS A 233 25.00 -5.92 6.43
C LYS A 233 26.19 -5.94 5.50
#